data_630581712ef8f76c54cc59e604764988
#
_entry.id   630581712ef8f76c54cc59e604764988
#
_cell.length_a   1.000
_cell.length_b   1.000
_cell.length_c   1.000
_cell.angle_alpha   90.00
_cell.angle_beta   90.00
_cell.angle_gamma   90.00
#
_symmetry.space_group_name_H-M   'P 1'
#
loop_
_entity.id
_entity.type
_entity.pdbx_description
1 polymer ?
#
loop_
_entity_poly.entity_id
_entity_poly.type
_entity_poly.pdbx_seq_one_letter_code
_entity_poly.pdbx_strand_id
1 'polypeptide(L)'
;MMPGAKISCKQACIGFYVYLTLASYYYKELVFYMSFEFYRKLPTPQEIKNIYPVPERIAAKKAENDAEIRKIFTGESNKFLLIIGPCSADNEEAVLDYIKRLAVVQEKVKDKIFIIPRVYTNKPRTTGKGYKGMLHQPDPEKAPDLLQGLITIRHLFLKIMDETDFPIADEMLYPENYRYFSDILSYVAIGARSVENQQHRLVSSGMDIPVGMKNPTSGDLSIMLNSIEAAQSGHSFLYRGWDVETTGNDISHAILRGAVNQYGQCIPNYHYEDINQLYDMYIQKGFANPSVIIDTNHSNSNKQYMEQVRIAKEIMHNIKHSDKMKGFVKGLMIESYIEDGCQKIGDGVYGKSITDPCLGWDATEKLIYTIADYLE
;
A
#
# COMPACT_ATOMS: atom_id res chain seq x y z
N MET A 1 25.44 50.42 -37.45
CA MET A 1 25.35 50.95 -36.08
C MET A 1 23.90 51.28 -35.78
N MET A 2 23.23 50.42 -35.01
CA MET A 2 21.88 50.73 -34.51
C MET A 2 22.02 51.21 -33.05
N PRO A 3 21.32 52.26 -32.60
CA PRO A 3 21.43 52.75 -31.24
C PRO A 3 20.69 51.87 -30.25
N GLY A 4 21.36 51.39 -29.21
CA GLY A 4 20.78 50.63 -28.13
C GLY A 4 19.85 51.50 -27.27
N ALA A 5 18.60 51.11 -27.17
CA ALA A 5 17.62 51.71 -26.26
C ALA A 5 17.96 51.30 -24.81
N LYS A 6 18.39 52.28 -24.02
CA LYS A 6 18.49 52.13 -22.55
C LYS A 6 17.09 52.15 -21.95
N ILE A 7 16.59 50.98 -21.54
CA ILE A 7 15.36 50.88 -20.73
C ILE A 7 15.70 51.46 -19.35
N SER A 8 15.00 52.51 -18.92
CA SER A 8 15.22 53.12 -17.61
C SER A 8 14.72 52.21 -16.48
N CYS A 9 15.40 52.20 -15.34
CA CYS A 9 15.05 51.39 -14.16
C CYS A 9 13.60 51.62 -13.67
N LYS A 10 13.02 52.79 -13.96
CA LYS A 10 11.61 53.08 -13.67
C LYS A 10 10.61 52.33 -14.53
N GLN A 11 10.93 52.07 -15.80
CA GLN A 11 10.06 51.27 -16.69
C GLN A 11 10.08 49.78 -16.35
N ALA A 12 11.20 49.23 -15.89
CA ALA A 12 11.31 47.87 -15.41
C ALA A 12 10.51 47.65 -14.09
N CYS A 13 10.52 48.63 -13.17
CA CYS A 13 9.75 48.56 -11.93
C CYS A 13 8.23 48.66 -12.17
N ILE A 14 7.78 49.47 -13.14
CA ILE A 14 6.35 49.58 -13.47
C ILE A 14 5.87 48.28 -14.16
N GLY A 15 6.67 47.69 -15.04
CA GLY A 15 6.35 46.42 -15.67
C GLY A 15 6.24 45.27 -14.68
N PHE A 16 7.12 45.23 -13.68
CA PHE A 16 7.09 44.18 -12.64
C PHE A 16 5.90 44.37 -11.68
N TYR A 17 5.54 45.61 -11.35
CA TYR A 17 4.36 45.89 -10.51
C TYR A 17 3.03 45.58 -11.23
N VAL A 18 2.95 45.86 -12.54
CA VAL A 18 1.78 45.49 -13.36
C VAL A 18 1.68 43.99 -13.53
N TYR A 19 2.80 43.30 -13.67
CA TYR A 19 2.82 41.83 -13.77
C TYR A 19 2.39 41.15 -12.46
N LEU A 20 2.83 41.67 -11.31
CA LEU A 20 2.43 41.17 -9.97
C LEU A 20 0.96 41.51 -9.67
N THR A 21 0.45 42.64 -10.09
CA THR A 21 -0.97 43.01 -9.92
C THR A 21 -1.86 42.22 -10.86
N LEU A 22 -1.45 41.97 -12.11
CA LEU A 22 -2.18 41.12 -13.04
C LEU A 22 -2.14 39.65 -12.60
N ALA A 23 -1.00 39.16 -12.15
CA ALA A 23 -0.92 37.81 -11.59
C ALA A 23 -1.78 37.65 -10.32
N SER A 24 -1.83 38.65 -9.44
CA SER A 24 -2.71 38.70 -8.27
C SER A 24 -4.19 38.79 -8.64
N TYR A 25 -4.50 39.56 -9.71
CA TYR A 25 -5.88 39.67 -10.24
C TYR A 25 -6.35 38.41 -10.92
N TYR A 26 -5.51 37.77 -11.75
CA TYR A 26 -5.77 36.46 -12.36
C TYR A 26 -5.87 35.38 -11.29
N TYR A 27 -5.07 35.42 -10.25
CA TYR A 27 -5.17 34.46 -9.15
C TYR A 27 -6.46 34.63 -8.34
N LYS A 28 -6.92 35.89 -8.15
CA LYS A 28 -8.22 36.16 -7.51
C LYS A 28 -9.41 35.79 -8.40
N GLU A 29 -9.34 36.00 -9.71
CA GLU A 29 -10.43 35.60 -10.63
C GLU A 29 -10.50 34.08 -10.81
N LEU A 30 -9.37 33.34 -10.82
CA LEU A 30 -9.38 31.88 -10.85
C LEU A 30 -9.98 31.27 -9.58
N VAL A 31 -9.82 31.93 -8.43
CA VAL A 31 -10.40 31.48 -7.15
C VAL A 31 -11.93 31.64 -7.12
N PHE A 32 -12.51 32.55 -7.94
CA PHE A 32 -13.96 32.80 -7.93
C PHE A 32 -14.80 31.74 -8.66
N TYR A 33 -14.18 30.83 -9.44
CA TYR A 33 -14.88 29.78 -10.21
C TYR A 33 -14.59 28.35 -9.74
N MET A 34 -13.83 28.17 -8.65
CA MET A 34 -13.49 26.83 -8.13
C MET A 34 -14.02 26.67 -6.71
N SER A 35 -14.67 25.54 -6.43
CA SER A 35 -15.14 25.17 -5.08
C SER A 35 -13.99 24.70 -4.16
N PHE A 36 -12.73 25.01 -4.51
CA PHE A 36 -11.56 24.66 -3.74
C PHE A 36 -11.07 25.83 -2.90
N GLU A 37 -10.83 25.56 -1.62
CA GLU A 37 -10.13 26.48 -0.73
C GLU A 37 -8.71 25.97 -0.47
N PHE A 38 -7.72 26.77 -0.82
CA PHE A 38 -6.31 26.44 -0.62
C PHE A 38 -5.83 26.95 0.74
N TYR A 39 -5.79 26.08 1.75
CA TYR A 39 -5.42 26.47 3.12
C TYR A 39 -3.91 26.72 3.27
N ARG A 40 -3.09 25.79 2.80
CA ARG A 40 -1.62 25.89 2.86
C ARG A 40 -0.97 25.03 1.78
N LYS A 41 0.20 25.44 1.32
CA LYS A 41 1.08 24.60 0.49
C LYS A 41 1.79 23.60 1.40
N LEU A 42 1.70 22.31 1.06
CA LEU A 42 2.47 21.28 1.75
C LEU A 42 3.91 21.25 1.21
N PRO A 43 4.89 20.85 2.04
CA PRO A 43 6.25 20.57 1.56
C PRO A 43 6.21 19.52 0.46
N THR A 44 7.12 19.63 -0.49
CA THR A 44 7.31 18.62 -1.53
C THR A 44 7.83 17.31 -0.93
N PRO A 45 7.63 16.16 -1.58
CA PRO A 45 8.23 14.90 -1.15
C PRO A 45 9.73 14.98 -0.92
N GLN A 46 10.47 15.73 -1.77
CA GLN A 46 11.90 15.89 -1.62
C GLN A 46 12.28 16.70 -0.37
N GLU A 47 11.52 17.75 -0.06
CA GLU A 47 11.75 18.54 1.17
C GLU A 47 11.53 17.68 2.41
N ILE A 48 10.45 16.87 2.46
CA ILE A 48 10.21 15.95 3.59
C ILE A 48 11.31 14.91 3.70
N LYS A 49 11.77 14.32 2.59
CA LYS A 49 12.88 13.35 2.58
C LYS A 49 14.20 13.97 3.04
N ASN A 50 14.46 15.22 2.69
CA ASN A 50 15.66 15.93 3.13
C ASN A 50 15.63 16.29 4.62
N ILE A 51 14.44 16.62 5.17
CA ILE A 51 14.27 16.92 6.59
C ILE A 51 14.38 15.64 7.45
N TYR A 52 13.81 14.53 6.95
CA TYR A 52 13.79 13.23 7.62
C TYR A 52 14.41 12.16 6.70
N PRO A 53 15.74 12.20 6.48
CA PRO A 53 16.41 11.27 5.57
C PRO A 53 16.39 9.84 6.08
N VAL A 54 16.44 8.88 5.16
CA VAL A 54 16.67 7.48 5.49
C VAL A 54 18.14 7.29 5.84
N PRO A 55 18.48 6.83 7.06
CA PRO A 55 19.86 6.51 7.42
C PRO A 55 20.47 5.43 6.51
N GLU A 56 21.78 5.50 6.26
CA GLU A 56 22.50 4.55 5.36
C GLU A 56 22.27 3.08 5.76
N ARG A 57 22.29 2.78 7.07
CA ARG A 57 21.99 1.42 7.59
C ARG A 57 20.61 0.94 7.15
N ILE A 58 19.59 1.79 7.31
CA ILE A 58 18.21 1.47 6.93
C ILE A 58 18.08 1.33 5.42
N ALA A 59 18.73 2.19 4.64
CA ALA A 59 18.71 2.12 3.18
C ALA A 59 19.36 0.81 2.67
N ALA A 60 20.48 0.40 3.25
CA ALA A 60 21.14 -0.86 2.93
C ALA A 60 20.25 -2.05 3.28
N LYS A 61 19.61 -2.04 4.48
CA LYS A 61 18.71 -3.11 4.90
C LYS A 61 17.45 -3.19 4.04
N LYS A 62 16.90 -2.05 3.63
CA LYS A 62 15.80 -2.01 2.66
C LYS A 62 16.20 -2.67 1.34
N ALA A 63 17.38 -2.37 0.80
CA ALA A 63 17.84 -2.96 -0.45
C ALA A 63 17.98 -4.49 -0.35
N GLU A 64 18.46 -5.02 0.79
CA GLU A 64 18.50 -6.47 1.04
C GLU A 64 17.09 -7.08 1.07
N ASN A 65 16.16 -6.44 1.78
CA ASN A 65 14.78 -6.88 1.87
C ASN A 65 14.08 -6.85 0.51
N ASP A 66 14.24 -5.76 -0.25
CA ASP A 66 13.64 -5.63 -1.59
C ASP A 66 14.17 -6.69 -2.55
N ALA A 67 15.48 -7.00 -2.48
CA ALA A 67 16.08 -8.06 -3.27
C ALA A 67 15.51 -9.45 -2.91
N GLU A 68 15.33 -9.74 -1.62
CA GLU A 68 14.72 -11.02 -1.19
C GLU A 68 13.26 -11.11 -1.60
N ILE A 69 12.47 -10.04 -1.44
CA ILE A 69 11.08 -10.00 -1.88
C ILE A 69 10.99 -10.23 -3.39
N ARG A 70 11.86 -9.58 -4.19
CA ARG A 70 11.91 -9.79 -5.63
C ARG A 70 12.19 -11.26 -5.98
N LYS A 71 13.16 -11.91 -5.33
CA LYS A 71 13.47 -13.32 -5.53
C LYS A 71 12.28 -14.24 -5.27
N ILE A 72 11.44 -13.91 -4.29
CA ILE A 72 10.23 -14.68 -4.01
C ILE A 72 9.23 -14.56 -5.17
N PHE A 73 9.03 -13.36 -5.72
CA PHE A 73 8.13 -13.16 -6.85
C PHE A 73 8.67 -13.77 -8.15
N THR A 74 9.98 -13.73 -8.39
CA THR A 74 10.62 -14.34 -9.57
C THR A 74 10.80 -15.87 -9.45
N GLY A 75 10.58 -16.45 -8.27
CA GLY A 75 10.74 -17.87 -8.02
C GLY A 75 12.17 -18.32 -7.73
N GLU A 76 13.09 -17.38 -7.49
CA GLU A 76 14.48 -17.64 -7.09
C GLU A 76 14.60 -17.97 -5.59
N SER A 77 13.62 -17.59 -4.78
CA SER A 77 13.48 -17.92 -3.36
C SER A 77 12.18 -18.69 -3.11
N ASN A 78 12.26 -19.74 -2.31
CA ASN A 78 11.12 -20.59 -1.93
C ASN A 78 10.40 -20.09 -0.67
N LYS A 79 10.81 -18.95 -0.10
CA LYS A 79 10.15 -18.40 1.07
C LYS A 79 8.72 -17.96 0.74
N PHE A 80 7.84 -18.15 1.70
CA PHE A 80 6.44 -17.75 1.60
C PHE A 80 6.25 -16.37 2.22
N LEU A 81 5.58 -15.45 1.50
CA LEU A 81 5.32 -14.10 1.99
C LEU A 81 4.16 -14.09 2.98
N LEU A 82 4.33 -13.35 4.06
CA LEU A 82 3.25 -13.08 5.00
C LEU A 82 3.14 -11.58 5.22
N ILE A 83 2.14 -10.96 4.53
CA ILE A 83 1.84 -9.54 4.66
C ILE A 83 0.83 -9.40 5.78
N ILE A 84 1.28 -9.00 6.98
CA ILE A 84 0.47 -9.11 8.19
C ILE A 84 0.56 -7.88 9.07
N GLY A 85 -0.58 -7.42 9.59
CA GLY A 85 -0.67 -6.27 10.47
C GLY A 85 -2.07 -5.72 10.60
N PRO A 86 -2.27 -4.61 11.34
CA PRO A 86 -3.58 -4.05 11.61
C PRO A 86 -4.31 -3.63 10.32
N CYS A 87 -5.63 -3.58 10.42
CA CYS A 87 -6.49 -3.09 9.33
C CYS A 87 -6.12 -1.64 8.93
N SER A 88 -5.76 -0.81 9.91
CA SER A 88 -5.16 0.51 9.73
C SER A 88 -4.17 0.79 10.85
N ALA A 89 -3.06 1.47 10.52
CA ALA A 89 -2.18 2.06 11.51
C ALA A 89 -2.91 3.27 12.12
N ASP A 90 -3.18 3.22 13.41
CA ASP A 90 -3.97 4.22 14.14
C ASP A 90 -3.26 4.75 15.38
N ASN A 91 -2.35 3.96 15.95
CA ASN A 91 -1.57 4.29 17.14
C ASN A 91 -0.12 3.86 16.93
N GLU A 92 0.82 4.83 16.96
CA GLU A 92 2.24 4.58 16.67
C GLU A 92 2.87 3.56 17.63
N GLU A 93 2.60 3.68 18.94
CA GLU A 93 3.18 2.82 19.97
C GLU A 93 2.67 1.39 19.85
N ALA A 94 1.36 1.20 19.68
CA ALA A 94 0.76 -0.12 19.55
C ALA A 94 1.17 -0.81 18.23
N VAL A 95 1.28 -0.07 17.12
CA VAL A 95 1.78 -0.61 15.84
C VAL A 95 3.22 -1.08 15.99
N LEU A 96 4.08 -0.29 16.63
CA LEU A 96 5.48 -0.65 16.85
C LEU A 96 5.62 -1.85 17.78
N ASP A 97 4.85 -1.91 18.88
CA ASP A 97 4.83 -3.07 19.80
C ASP A 97 4.43 -4.35 19.05
N TYR A 98 3.36 -4.28 18.26
CA TYR A 98 2.92 -5.41 17.44
C TYR A 98 4.02 -5.89 16.48
N ILE A 99 4.69 -4.96 15.79
CA ILE A 99 5.75 -5.31 14.83
C ILE A 99 6.99 -5.88 15.53
N LYS A 100 7.34 -5.40 16.72
CA LYS A 100 8.41 -6.00 17.54
C LYS A 100 8.10 -7.46 17.92
N ARG A 101 6.86 -7.77 18.25
CA ARG A 101 6.43 -9.16 18.48
C ARG A 101 6.59 -10.00 17.21
N LEU A 102 6.22 -9.47 16.05
CA LEU A 102 6.46 -10.14 14.76
C LEU A 102 7.95 -10.40 14.53
N ALA A 103 8.84 -9.48 14.88
CA ALA A 103 10.28 -9.65 14.70
C ALA A 103 10.83 -10.86 15.49
N VAL A 104 10.33 -11.08 16.71
CA VAL A 104 10.69 -12.26 17.52
C VAL A 104 10.23 -13.56 16.84
N VAL A 105 9.05 -13.55 16.25
CA VAL A 105 8.51 -14.72 15.52
C VAL A 105 9.26 -14.94 14.20
N GLN A 106 9.58 -13.86 13.47
CA GLN A 106 10.33 -13.94 12.21
C GLN A 106 11.65 -14.69 12.36
N GLU A 107 12.39 -14.45 13.44
CA GLU A 107 13.66 -15.15 13.68
C GLU A 107 13.51 -16.68 13.76
N LYS A 108 12.35 -17.16 14.23
CA LYS A 108 12.06 -18.60 14.34
C LYS A 108 11.58 -19.25 13.04
N VAL A 109 11.07 -18.45 12.09
CA VAL A 109 10.47 -18.94 10.83
C VAL A 109 11.16 -18.42 9.58
N LYS A 110 12.25 -17.68 9.70
CA LYS A 110 12.94 -16.93 8.62
C LYS A 110 13.42 -17.78 7.45
N ASP A 111 13.64 -19.07 7.67
CA ASP A 111 14.05 -20.00 6.62
C ASP A 111 12.90 -20.36 5.67
N LYS A 112 11.65 -20.24 6.12
CA LYS A 112 10.44 -20.64 5.41
C LYS A 112 9.52 -19.46 5.07
N ILE A 113 9.43 -18.47 5.96
CA ILE A 113 8.52 -17.35 5.86
C ILE A 113 9.29 -16.03 5.83
N PHE A 114 8.88 -15.13 4.96
CA PHE A 114 9.32 -13.74 4.95
C PHE A 114 8.15 -12.82 5.30
N ILE A 115 8.21 -12.21 6.49
CA ILE A 115 7.15 -11.32 6.99
C ILE A 115 7.37 -9.91 6.46
N ILE A 116 6.30 -9.31 5.94
CA ILE A 116 6.21 -7.89 5.59
C ILE A 116 5.12 -7.28 6.47
N PRO A 117 5.47 -6.47 7.48
CA PRO A 117 4.48 -5.77 8.29
C PRO A 117 3.56 -4.89 7.42
N ARG A 118 2.28 -5.09 7.58
CA ARG A 118 1.23 -4.28 6.98
C ARG A 118 1.00 -3.05 7.86
N VAL A 119 1.45 -1.88 7.41
CA VAL A 119 1.31 -0.60 8.10
C VAL A 119 0.47 0.33 7.23
N TYR A 120 -0.82 0.03 7.11
CA TYR A 120 -1.72 0.78 6.23
C TYR A 120 -2.09 2.13 6.85
N THR A 121 -1.58 3.20 6.24
CA THR A 121 -1.69 4.58 6.73
C THR A 121 -2.88 5.34 6.18
N ASN A 122 -3.57 4.76 5.20
CA ASN A 122 -4.75 5.32 4.57
C ASN A 122 -5.93 4.37 4.63
N LYS A 123 -7.15 4.94 4.71
CA LYS A 123 -8.37 4.13 4.73
C LYS A 123 -9.37 4.70 3.72
N PRO A 124 -9.71 3.94 2.64
CA PRO A 124 -10.70 4.37 1.68
C PRO A 124 -12.09 4.42 2.33
N ARG A 125 -12.80 5.55 2.19
CA ARG A 125 -14.14 5.75 2.72
C ARG A 125 -15.09 6.16 1.61
N THR A 126 -15.92 5.24 1.16
CA THR A 126 -16.87 5.44 0.05
C THR A 126 -17.81 6.64 0.28
N THR A 127 -18.24 6.85 1.52
CA THR A 127 -19.14 7.98 1.89
C THR A 127 -18.39 9.17 2.49
N GLY A 128 -17.04 9.09 2.60
CA GLY A 128 -16.23 10.13 3.24
C GLY A 128 -16.32 10.20 4.76
N LYS A 129 -17.15 9.34 5.41
CA LYS A 129 -17.34 9.30 6.87
C LYS A 129 -16.41 8.29 7.54
N GLY A 130 -16.03 8.55 8.81
CA GLY A 130 -15.18 7.68 9.65
C GLY A 130 -13.70 7.97 9.51
N TYR A 131 -12.86 7.24 10.23
CA TYR A 131 -11.41 7.37 10.25
C TYR A 131 -10.81 7.16 8.85
N LYS A 132 -10.08 8.15 8.37
CA LYS A 132 -9.49 8.16 7.01
C LYS A 132 -8.04 7.67 6.96
N GLY A 133 -7.50 7.23 8.08
CA GLY A 133 -6.11 6.81 8.22
C GLY A 133 -5.20 7.90 8.79
N MET A 134 -4.00 7.48 9.20
CA MET A 134 -2.98 8.32 9.85
C MET A 134 -2.59 9.53 9.01
N LEU A 135 -2.62 9.43 7.68
CA LEU A 135 -2.33 10.58 6.81
C LEU A 135 -3.25 11.77 7.08
N HIS A 136 -4.54 11.51 7.22
CA HIS A 136 -5.54 12.57 7.47
C HIS A 136 -5.65 12.92 8.96
N GLN A 137 -5.58 11.89 9.81
CA GLN A 137 -5.82 11.98 11.24
C GLN A 137 -4.75 11.17 11.99
N PRO A 138 -3.53 11.75 12.18
CA PRO A 138 -2.46 11.08 12.96
C PRO A 138 -2.90 10.80 14.40
N ASP A 139 -3.80 11.60 14.94
CA ASP A 139 -4.55 11.34 16.16
C ASP A 139 -6.03 11.18 15.77
N PRO A 140 -6.62 9.97 15.90
CA PRO A 140 -8.00 9.71 15.49
C PRO A 140 -9.06 10.56 16.19
N GLU A 141 -8.76 11.13 17.36
CA GLU A 141 -9.67 11.95 18.16
C GLU A 141 -9.58 13.45 17.84
N LYS A 142 -8.58 13.86 17.05
CA LYS A 142 -8.36 15.26 16.67
C LYS A 142 -8.85 15.59 15.26
N ALA A 143 -8.88 16.89 14.98
CA ALA A 143 -9.14 17.40 13.64
C ALA A 143 -8.06 16.93 12.65
N PRO A 144 -8.41 16.75 11.35
CA PRO A 144 -7.45 16.36 10.32
C PRO A 144 -6.27 17.35 10.19
N ASP A 145 -5.05 16.81 10.07
CA ASP A 145 -3.83 17.55 9.74
C ASP A 145 -2.94 16.73 8.81
N LEU A 146 -3.01 17.01 7.52
CA LEU A 146 -2.25 16.31 6.48
C LEU A 146 -0.73 16.46 6.62
N LEU A 147 -0.23 17.62 7.06
CA LEU A 147 1.20 17.81 7.22
C LEU A 147 1.74 16.99 8.39
N GLN A 148 1.04 17.05 9.52
CA GLN A 148 1.40 16.22 10.67
C GLN A 148 1.28 14.73 10.33
N GLY A 149 0.26 14.34 9.55
CA GLY A 149 0.10 12.98 9.06
C GLY A 149 1.30 12.50 8.25
N LEU A 150 1.78 13.28 7.28
CA LEU A 150 2.97 12.94 6.48
C LEU A 150 4.22 12.76 7.37
N ILE A 151 4.42 13.65 8.33
CA ILE A 151 5.56 13.59 9.26
C ILE A 151 5.46 12.36 10.17
N THR A 152 4.30 12.14 10.77
CA THR A 152 4.07 11.00 11.68
C THR A 152 4.28 9.67 10.98
N ILE A 153 3.74 9.49 9.78
CA ILE A 153 3.93 8.26 9.00
C ILE A 153 5.41 8.02 8.71
N ARG A 154 6.14 9.06 8.27
CA ARG A 154 7.56 8.91 7.95
C ARG A 154 8.37 8.53 9.19
N HIS A 155 8.10 9.15 10.33
CA HIS A 155 8.74 8.80 11.61
C HIS A 155 8.43 7.37 12.02
N LEU A 156 7.16 6.94 11.95
CA LEU A 156 6.75 5.58 12.26
C LEU A 156 7.48 4.56 11.39
N PHE A 157 7.52 4.80 10.08
CA PHE A 157 8.20 3.90 9.14
C PHE A 157 9.70 3.79 9.43
N LEU A 158 10.38 4.92 9.62
CA LEU A 158 11.81 4.93 9.95
C LEU A 158 12.08 4.21 11.29
N LYS A 159 11.24 4.43 12.30
CA LYS A 159 11.35 3.79 13.61
C LYS A 159 11.14 2.28 13.55
N ILE A 160 10.14 1.82 12.77
CA ILE A 160 9.92 0.39 12.54
C ILE A 160 11.18 -0.24 11.93
N MET A 161 11.70 0.34 10.85
CA MET A 161 12.89 -0.20 10.18
C MET A 161 14.13 -0.16 11.06
N ASP A 162 14.29 0.90 11.85
CA ASP A 162 15.44 1.05 12.75
C ASP A 162 15.43 0.01 13.88
N GLU A 163 14.27 -0.27 14.44
CA GLU A 163 14.14 -1.14 15.61
C GLU A 163 13.92 -2.63 15.26
N THR A 164 13.52 -2.95 14.01
CA THR A 164 13.12 -4.32 13.66
C THR A 164 13.73 -4.87 12.36
N ASP A 165 14.39 -4.02 11.57
CA ASP A 165 14.92 -4.35 10.23
C ASP A 165 13.86 -4.83 9.22
N PHE A 166 12.58 -4.76 9.52
CA PHE A 166 11.49 -5.19 8.64
C PHE A 166 11.29 -4.26 7.44
N PRO A 167 10.95 -4.82 6.25
CA PRO A 167 10.35 -4.05 5.17
C PRO A 167 8.93 -3.61 5.54
N ILE A 168 8.38 -2.64 4.82
CA ILE A 168 7.05 -2.08 5.12
C ILE A 168 6.13 -2.21 3.92
N ALA A 169 4.88 -2.65 4.17
CA ALA A 169 3.78 -2.65 3.21
C ALA A 169 2.75 -1.57 3.55
N ASP A 170 2.34 -0.76 2.56
CA ASP A 170 1.22 0.18 2.68
C ASP A 170 0.24 0.04 1.50
N GLU A 171 -0.98 0.56 1.66
CA GLU A 171 -1.96 0.68 0.56
C GLU A 171 -1.84 2.05 -0.10
N MET A 172 -1.56 2.09 -1.40
CA MET A 172 -1.53 3.32 -2.19
C MET A 172 -2.97 3.77 -2.50
N LEU A 173 -3.61 4.46 -1.56
CA LEU A 173 -4.91 5.06 -1.79
C LEU A 173 -4.80 6.28 -2.71
N TYR A 174 -3.74 7.07 -2.54
CA TYR A 174 -3.41 8.23 -3.37
C TYR A 174 -2.01 8.06 -3.96
N PRO A 175 -1.83 8.04 -5.29
CA PRO A 175 -0.51 7.97 -5.91
C PRO A 175 0.45 9.09 -5.46
N GLU A 176 -0.09 10.28 -5.10
CA GLU A 176 0.70 11.39 -4.58
C GLU A 176 1.39 11.06 -3.25
N ASN A 177 0.78 10.28 -2.37
CA ASN A 177 1.35 9.94 -1.06
C ASN A 177 2.54 8.99 -1.17
N TYR A 178 2.52 8.04 -2.09
CA TYR A 178 3.61 7.10 -2.31
C TYR A 178 4.95 7.83 -2.46
N ARG A 179 4.96 8.99 -3.08
CA ARG A 179 6.16 9.79 -3.31
C ARG A 179 6.89 10.23 -2.04
N TYR A 180 6.16 10.46 -0.95
CA TYR A 180 6.74 10.83 0.34
C TYR A 180 7.43 9.66 1.04
N PHE A 181 7.12 8.42 0.63
CA PHE A 181 7.55 7.20 1.28
C PHE A 181 8.23 6.21 0.32
N SER A 182 8.44 6.58 -0.96
CA SER A 182 9.00 5.68 -1.99
C SER A 182 10.43 5.20 -1.69
N ASP A 183 11.15 5.89 -0.82
CA ASP A 183 12.48 5.52 -0.35
C ASP A 183 12.44 4.59 0.89
N ILE A 184 11.25 4.23 1.37
CA ILE A 184 11.03 3.42 2.58
C ILE A 184 10.21 2.17 2.26
N LEU A 185 9.12 2.29 1.48
CA LEU A 185 8.20 1.20 1.20
C LEU A 185 8.86 0.09 0.37
N SER A 186 8.60 -1.16 0.73
CA SER A 186 9.07 -2.37 0.03
C SER A 186 7.95 -3.17 -0.62
N TYR A 187 6.70 -2.86 -0.33
CA TYR A 187 5.50 -3.46 -0.91
C TYR A 187 4.35 -2.45 -0.94
N VAL A 188 3.60 -2.44 -2.03
CA VAL A 188 2.42 -1.59 -2.17
C VAL A 188 1.22 -2.43 -2.61
N ALA A 189 0.06 -2.21 -1.96
CA ALA A 189 -1.21 -2.75 -2.44
C ALA A 189 -2.06 -1.65 -3.10
N ILE A 190 -2.74 -2.00 -4.19
CA ILE A 190 -3.79 -1.18 -4.78
C ILE A 190 -5.14 -1.74 -4.33
N GLY A 191 -5.90 -0.93 -3.62
CA GLY A 191 -7.19 -1.32 -3.04
C GLY A 191 -8.27 -1.61 -4.10
N ALA A 192 -9.26 -2.40 -3.70
CA ALA A 192 -10.37 -2.81 -4.56
C ALA A 192 -11.20 -1.66 -5.19
N ARG A 193 -11.16 -0.47 -4.60
CA ARG A 193 -11.84 0.72 -5.12
C ARG A 193 -10.96 1.57 -6.02
N SER A 194 -9.65 1.31 -6.03
CA SER A 194 -8.65 2.08 -6.78
C SER A 194 -8.08 1.33 -7.98
N VAL A 195 -8.28 0.01 -8.06
CA VAL A 195 -7.67 -0.87 -9.09
C VAL A 195 -8.09 -0.51 -10.53
N GLU A 196 -9.25 0.11 -10.71
CA GLU A 196 -9.73 0.59 -12.02
C GLU A 196 -9.16 1.96 -12.42
N ASN A 197 -8.58 2.69 -11.47
CA ASN A 197 -8.11 4.04 -11.69
C ASN A 197 -6.83 4.06 -12.56
N GLN A 198 -6.84 4.85 -13.64
CA GLN A 198 -5.75 4.94 -14.58
C GLN A 198 -4.43 5.39 -13.96
N GLN A 199 -4.46 6.40 -13.08
CA GLN A 199 -3.23 6.88 -12.44
C GLN A 199 -2.56 5.82 -11.56
N HIS A 200 -3.34 5.00 -10.83
CA HIS A 200 -2.77 3.91 -10.03
C HIS A 200 -2.04 2.89 -10.90
N ARG A 201 -2.64 2.53 -12.05
CA ARG A 201 -2.04 1.59 -13.02
C ARG A 201 -0.74 2.14 -13.60
N LEU A 202 -0.76 3.39 -14.09
CA LEU A 202 0.40 4.05 -14.69
C LEU A 202 1.53 4.27 -13.67
N VAL A 203 1.22 4.74 -12.46
CA VAL A 203 2.24 4.92 -11.41
C VAL A 203 2.85 3.58 -11.02
N SER A 204 2.05 2.52 -10.93
CA SER A 204 2.53 1.16 -10.63
C SER A 204 3.53 0.64 -11.66
N SER A 205 3.42 1.03 -12.95
CA SER A 205 4.35 0.62 -14.01
C SER A 205 5.76 1.25 -13.87
N GLY A 206 5.90 2.29 -13.08
CA GLY A 206 7.18 2.95 -12.79
C GLY A 206 7.73 2.66 -11.39
N MET A 207 7.23 1.63 -10.70
CA MET A 207 7.71 1.25 -9.37
C MET A 207 8.66 0.05 -9.47
N ASP A 208 9.75 0.07 -8.69
CA ASP A 208 10.74 -1.01 -8.63
C ASP A 208 10.44 -2.07 -7.55
N ILE A 209 9.35 -1.89 -6.80
CA ILE A 209 8.90 -2.79 -5.73
C ILE A 209 7.62 -3.52 -6.14
N PRO A 210 7.27 -4.67 -5.51
CA PRO A 210 6.05 -5.39 -5.85
C PRO A 210 4.80 -4.55 -5.59
N VAL A 211 3.89 -4.59 -6.56
CA VAL A 211 2.57 -3.95 -6.48
C VAL A 211 1.48 -4.99 -6.62
N GLY A 212 0.72 -5.19 -5.54
CA GLY A 212 -0.41 -6.12 -5.51
C GLY A 212 -1.72 -5.43 -5.92
N MET A 213 -2.35 -5.92 -6.99
CA MET A 213 -3.64 -5.43 -7.48
C MET A 213 -4.77 -6.25 -6.85
N LYS A 214 -5.56 -5.66 -5.94
CA LYS A 214 -6.75 -6.33 -5.40
C LYS A 214 -7.83 -6.44 -6.46
N ASN A 215 -8.52 -7.58 -6.57
CA ASN A 215 -9.72 -7.63 -7.38
C ASN A 215 -10.74 -6.59 -6.87
N PRO A 216 -11.52 -5.95 -7.78
CA PRO A 216 -12.54 -4.99 -7.39
C PRO A 216 -13.59 -5.62 -6.47
N THR A 217 -14.39 -4.79 -5.80
CA THR A 217 -15.45 -5.26 -4.89
C THR A 217 -16.49 -6.14 -5.58
N SER A 218 -16.72 -5.95 -6.88
CA SER A 218 -17.57 -6.80 -7.70
C SER A 218 -17.03 -8.23 -7.90
N GLY A 219 -15.71 -8.44 -7.71
CA GLY A 219 -15.07 -9.72 -7.95
C GLY A 219 -14.61 -9.95 -9.40
N ASP A 220 -14.74 -8.98 -10.28
CA ASP A 220 -14.34 -9.12 -11.69
C ASP A 220 -12.82 -9.26 -11.83
N LEU A 221 -12.39 -10.48 -12.15
CA LEU A 221 -10.96 -10.80 -12.32
C LEU A 221 -10.38 -10.13 -13.58
N SER A 222 -11.20 -9.87 -14.60
CA SER A 222 -10.72 -9.24 -15.84
C SER A 222 -10.22 -7.82 -15.59
N ILE A 223 -10.89 -7.07 -14.73
CA ILE A 223 -10.49 -5.72 -14.31
C ILE A 223 -9.13 -5.77 -13.59
N MET A 224 -8.96 -6.69 -12.65
CA MET A 224 -7.69 -6.89 -11.94
C MET A 224 -6.56 -7.27 -12.91
N LEU A 225 -6.80 -8.20 -13.81
CA LEU A 225 -5.81 -8.64 -14.79
C LEU A 225 -5.43 -7.51 -15.76
N ASN A 226 -6.39 -6.71 -16.22
CA ASN A 226 -6.11 -5.52 -17.05
C ASN A 226 -5.26 -4.49 -16.28
N SER A 227 -5.41 -4.41 -14.94
CA SER A 227 -4.60 -3.53 -14.11
C SER A 227 -3.17 -4.04 -13.98
N ILE A 228 -2.99 -5.36 -13.88
CA ILE A 228 -1.67 -6.01 -13.87
C ILE A 228 -1.00 -5.83 -15.24
N GLU A 229 -1.73 -6.05 -16.33
CA GLU A 229 -1.22 -5.84 -17.69
C GLU A 229 -0.70 -4.41 -17.89
N ALA A 230 -1.48 -3.43 -17.48
CA ALA A 230 -1.08 -2.03 -17.54
C ALA A 230 0.14 -1.74 -16.64
N ALA A 231 0.19 -2.32 -15.42
CA ALA A 231 1.32 -2.12 -14.53
C ALA A 231 2.60 -2.83 -15.02
N GLN A 232 2.51 -3.94 -15.73
CA GLN A 232 3.65 -4.65 -16.33
C GLN A 232 4.11 -4.05 -17.66
N SER A 233 3.33 -3.12 -18.24
CA SER A 233 3.66 -2.46 -19.50
C SER A 233 4.34 -1.10 -19.27
N GLY A 234 5.18 -0.68 -20.23
CA GLY A 234 5.74 0.68 -20.25
C GLY A 234 4.71 1.69 -20.76
N HIS A 235 4.74 2.90 -20.23
CA HIS A 235 3.82 3.97 -20.58
C HIS A 235 4.49 5.33 -20.64
N SER A 236 3.99 6.21 -21.54
CA SER A 236 4.31 7.64 -21.53
C SER A 236 3.09 8.41 -21.01
N PHE A 237 3.27 9.24 -19.98
CA PHE A 237 2.18 10.01 -19.39
C PHE A 237 2.64 11.24 -18.62
N LEU A 238 1.69 12.15 -18.39
CA LEU A 238 1.95 13.33 -17.56
C LEU A 238 2.01 12.95 -16.08
N TYR A 239 3.17 13.11 -15.47
CA TYR A 239 3.37 12.87 -14.06
C TYR A 239 4.07 14.06 -13.39
N ARG A 240 3.35 14.80 -12.53
CA ARG A 240 3.90 15.92 -11.75
C ARG A 240 4.44 17.08 -12.60
N GLY A 241 3.81 17.35 -13.72
CA GLY A 241 4.26 18.39 -14.65
C GLY A 241 5.43 17.97 -15.54
N TRP A 242 5.77 16.66 -15.54
CA TRP A 242 6.78 16.07 -16.42
C TRP A 242 6.11 15.12 -17.40
N ASP A 243 6.62 15.08 -18.60
CA ASP A 243 6.43 13.99 -19.52
C ASP A 243 7.37 12.86 -19.11
N VAL A 244 6.81 11.70 -18.71
CA VAL A 244 7.58 10.58 -18.17
C VAL A 244 7.35 9.32 -18.98
N GLU A 245 8.36 8.49 -19.05
CA GLU A 245 8.26 7.13 -19.57
C GLU A 245 8.55 6.12 -18.45
N THR A 246 7.79 5.03 -18.43
CA THR A 246 8.02 3.89 -17.53
C THR A 246 8.36 2.64 -18.34
N THR A 247 9.00 1.67 -17.69
CA THR A 247 9.43 0.41 -18.34
C THR A 247 8.51 -0.78 -18.05
N GLY A 248 7.55 -0.60 -17.15
CA GLY A 248 6.74 -1.69 -16.63
C GLY A 248 7.34 -2.31 -15.36
N ASN A 249 6.48 -2.85 -14.51
CA ASN A 249 6.82 -3.51 -13.24
C ASN A 249 6.47 -5.01 -13.34
N ASP A 250 7.45 -5.84 -13.65
CA ASP A 250 7.35 -7.28 -13.90
C ASP A 250 6.95 -8.12 -12.68
N ILE A 251 6.94 -7.54 -11.49
CA ILE A 251 6.46 -8.17 -10.24
C ILE A 251 5.14 -7.59 -9.73
N SER A 252 4.42 -6.84 -10.57
CA SER A 252 3.01 -6.52 -10.32
C SER A 252 2.17 -7.79 -10.38
N HIS A 253 1.30 -8.02 -9.39
CA HIS A 253 0.64 -9.30 -9.17
C HIS A 253 -0.78 -9.15 -8.64
N ALA A 254 -1.52 -10.27 -8.59
CA ALA A 254 -2.89 -10.33 -8.11
C ALA A 254 -2.99 -10.41 -6.58
N ILE A 255 -4.05 -9.80 -6.02
CA ILE A 255 -4.50 -10.06 -4.65
C ILE A 255 -5.97 -10.47 -4.68
N LEU A 256 -6.30 -11.68 -4.28
CA LEU A 256 -7.67 -12.17 -4.14
C LEU A 256 -8.22 -11.80 -2.74
N ARG A 257 -9.32 -11.05 -2.71
CA ARG A 257 -9.93 -10.55 -1.46
C ARG A 257 -11.41 -10.90 -1.29
N GLY A 258 -11.94 -11.77 -2.16
CA GLY A 258 -13.37 -12.06 -2.26
C GLY A 258 -14.14 -10.94 -2.98
N ALA A 259 -15.42 -11.15 -3.15
CA ALA A 259 -16.35 -10.28 -3.85
C ALA A 259 -17.57 -9.94 -3.01
N VAL A 260 -18.33 -8.94 -3.43
CA VAL A 260 -19.69 -8.67 -2.96
C VAL A 260 -20.61 -8.65 -4.17
N ASN A 261 -21.58 -9.54 -4.19
CA ASN A 261 -22.54 -9.61 -5.30
C ASN A 261 -23.60 -8.50 -5.24
N GLN A 262 -24.45 -8.42 -6.26
CA GLN A 262 -25.51 -7.43 -6.38
C GLN A 262 -26.53 -7.45 -5.23
N TYR A 263 -26.59 -8.54 -4.45
CA TYR A 263 -27.46 -8.69 -3.29
C TYR A 263 -26.77 -8.36 -1.96
N GLY A 264 -25.49 -7.89 -2.01
CA GLY A 264 -24.70 -7.55 -0.83
C GLY A 264 -24.09 -8.75 -0.11
N GLN A 265 -24.12 -9.95 -0.71
CA GLN A 265 -23.53 -11.16 -0.12
C GLN A 265 -22.05 -11.23 -0.44
N CYS A 266 -21.23 -11.61 0.54
CA CYS A 266 -19.83 -11.90 0.34
C CYS A 266 -19.66 -13.25 -0.37
N ILE A 267 -18.87 -13.24 -1.43
CA ILE A 267 -18.47 -14.42 -2.21
C ILE A 267 -16.97 -14.58 -2.06
N PRO A 268 -16.48 -15.66 -1.42
CA PRO A 268 -15.05 -15.92 -1.33
C PRO A 268 -14.47 -16.27 -2.70
N ASN A 269 -13.15 -16.07 -2.88
CA ASN A 269 -12.43 -16.43 -4.10
C ASN A 269 -11.01 -16.96 -3.80
N TYR A 270 -10.89 -17.73 -2.71
CA TYR A 270 -9.63 -18.35 -2.26
C TYR A 270 -9.64 -19.89 -2.36
N HIS A 271 -10.73 -20.49 -2.83
CA HIS A 271 -10.81 -21.94 -2.98
C HIS A 271 -9.90 -22.45 -4.12
N TYR A 272 -9.66 -23.74 -4.11
CA TYR A 272 -8.81 -24.41 -5.10
C TYR A 272 -9.18 -24.05 -6.55
N GLU A 273 -10.46 -24.06 -6.86
CA GLU A 273 -11.01 -23.78 -8.19
C GLU A 273 -10.77 -22.31 -8.59
N ASP A 274 -10.98 -21.37 -7.67
CA ASP A 274 -10.81 -19.94 -7.92
C ASP A 274 -9.35 -19.62 -8.26
N ILE A 275 -8.41 -20.17 -7.49
CA ILE A 275 -6.97 -19.95 -7.68
C ILE A 275 -6.51 -20.58 -9.00
N ASN A 276 -7.00 -21.79 -9.34
CA ASN A 276 -6.69 -22.42 -10.62
C ASN A 276 -7.23 -21.65 -11.80
N GLN A 277 -8.46 -21.13 -11.71
CA GLN A 277 -9.05 -20.30 -12.75
C GLN A 277 -8.20 -19.03 -12.97
N LEU A 278 -7.82 -18.36 -11.89
CA LEU A 278 -6.96 -17.19 -11.99
C LEU A 278 -5.60 -17.53 -12.63
N TYR A 279 -4.99 -18.65 -12.25
CA TYR A 279 -3.74 -19.10 -12.85
C TYR A 279 -3.86 -19.26 -14.36
N ASP A 280 -4.90 -19.95 -14.82
CA ASP A 280 -5.11 -20.21 -16.25
C ASP A 280 -5.32 -18.90 -17.02
N MET A 281 -6.04 -17.93 -16.44
CA MET A 281 -6.19 -16.57 -17.01
C MET A 281 -4.84 -15.82 -17.06
N TYR A 282 -4.00 -15.98 -16.05
CA TYR A 282 -2.66 -15.38 -16.00
C TYR A 282 -1.76 -15.91 -17.12
N ILE A 283 -1.73 -17.23 -17.30
CA ILE A 283 -0.94 -17.88 -18.33
C ILE A 283 -1.45 -17.49 -19.72
N GLN A 284 -2.76 -17.44 -19.92
CA GLN A 284 -3.35 -17.02 -21.19
C GLN A 284 -2.96 -15.56 -21.56
N LYS A 285 -2.82 -14.68 -20.57
CA LYS A 285 -2.37 -13.30 -20.76
C LYS A 285 -0.86 -13.17 -21.01
N GLY A 286 -0.07 -14.17 -20.68
CA GLY A 286 1.39 -14.16 -20.84
C GLY A 286 2.12 -13.18 -19.92
N PHE A 287 1.58 -12.91 -18.74
CA PHE A 287 2.19 -12.01 -17.77
C PHE A 287 3.51 -12.53 -17.22
N ALA A 288 4.43 -11.62 -16.91
CA ALA A 288 5.66 -11.95 -16.22
C ALA A 288 5.37 -12.41 -14.78
N ASN A 289 6.20 -13.34 -14.29
CA ASN A 289 6.21 -13.78 -12.89
C ASN A 289 4.81 -14.07 -12.31
N PRO A 290 4.04 -15.04 -12.85
CA PRO A 290 2.70 -15.34 -12.39
C PRO A 290 2.65 -15.53 -10.87
N SER A 291 1.88 -14.67 -10.18
CA SER A 291 1.89 -14.62 -8.72
C SER A 291 0.56 -14.12 -8.16
N VAL A 292 0.15 -14.71 -7.04
CA VAL A 292 -1.03 -14.26 -6.29
C VAL A 292 -0.75 -14.23 -4.80
N ILE A 293 -1.26 -13.20 -4.13
CA ILE A 293 -1.40 -13.10 -2.67
C ILE A 293 -2.88 -13.32 -2.33
N ILE A 294 -3.17 -14.10 -1.30
CA ILE A 294 -4.54 -14.31 -0.86
C ILE A 294 -4.80 -13.48 0.40
N ASP A 295 -5.73 -12.53 0.30
CA ASP A 295 -6.23 -11.76 1.43
C ASP A 295 -7.25 -12.63 2.19
N THR A 296 -6.91 -13.06 3.39
CA THR A 296 -7.72 -14.00 4.18
C THR A 296 -8.89 -13.33 4.89
N ASN A 297 -8.95 -12.00 4.90
CA ASN A 297 -10.03 -11.22 5.50
C ASN A 297 -11.02 -10.70 4.44
N HIS A 298 -11.55 -9.50 4.61
CA HIS A 298 -12.52 -8.83 3.74
C HIS A 298 -13.71 -9.74 3.35
N SER A 299 -14.01 -9.87 2.06
CA SER A 299 -15.13 -10.72 1.62
C SER A 299 -14.82 -12.21 1.65
N ASN A 300 -13.55 -12.61 1.71
CA ASN A 300 -13.14 -13.99 1.86
C ASN A 300 -13.57 -14.57 3.22
N SER A 301 -13.50 -13.77 4.28
CA SER A 301 -13.95 -14.17 5.63
C SER A 301 -15.32 -13.60 6.01
N ASN A 302 -15.98 -12.87 5.12
CA ASN A 302 -17.15 -12.04 5.46
C ASN A 302 -16.87 -11.10 6.65
N LYS A 303 -15.63 -10.60 6.76
CA LYS A 303 -15.11 -9.79 7.87
C LYS A 303 -15.18 -10.45 9.26
N GLN A 304 -15.31 -11.77 9.30
CA GLN A 304 -15.20 -12.54 10.53
C GLN A 304 -13.72 -12.86 10.75
N TYR A 305 -13.04 -12.07 11.57
CA TYR A 305 -11.59 -12.10 11.71
C TYR A 305 -11.03 -13.48 12.12
N MET A 306 -11.76 -14.28 12.90
CA MET A 306 -11.33 -15.63 13.29
C MET A 306 -11.32 -16.60 12.12
N GLU A 307 -12.13 -16.39 11.07
CA GLU A 307 -12.14 -17.22 9.87
C GLU A 307 -10.83 -17.16 9.09
N GLN A 308 -10.04 -16.10 9.26
CA GLN A 308 -8.72 -16.00 8.64
C GLN A 308 -7.83 -17.23 8.95
N VAL A 309 -7.94 -17.78 10.17
CA VAL A 309 -7.18 -18.98 10.59
C VAL A 309 -7.59 -20.20 9.79
N ARG A 310 -8.89 -20.43 9.60
CA ARG A 310 -9.41 -21.55 8.80
C ARG A 310 -9.03 -21.39 7.33
N ILE A 311 -9.22 -20.19 6.79
CA ILE A 311 -8.93 -19.86 5.38
C ILE A 311 -7.44 -20.07 5.09
N ALA A 312 -6.55 -19.58 5.95
CA ALA A 312 -5.12 -19.77 5.79
C ALA A 312 -4.75 -21.27 5.76
N LYS A 313 -5.30 -22.08 6.68
CA LYS A 313 -5.06 -23.54 6.70
C LYS A 313 -5.55 -24.23 5.43
N GLU A 314 -6.71 -23.87 4.91
CA GLU A 314 -7.25 -24.40 3.66
C GLU A 314 -6.31 -24.08 2.48
N ILE A 315 -5.85 -22.83 2.37
CA ILE A 315 -4.92 -22.44 1.32
C ILE A 315 -3.60 -23.19 1.45
N MET A 316 -3.03 -23.29 2.66
CA MET A 316 -1.79 -24.02 2.89
C MET A 316 -1.92 -25.50 2.59
N HIS A 317 -3.07 -26.11 2.90
CA HIS A 317 -3.36 -27.50 2.50
C HIS A 317 -3.35 -27.64 0.98
N ASN A 318 -4.00 -26.75 0.25
CA ASN A 318 -4.05 -26.75 -1.20
C ASN A 318 -2.65 -26.57 -1.83
N ILE A 319 -1.83 -25.68 -1.28
CA ILE A 319 -0.44 -25.47 -1.72
C ILE A 319 0.39 -26.76 -1.52
N LYS A 320 0.24 -27.44 -0.39
CA LYS A 320 0.97 -28.69 -0.08
C LYS A 320 0.66 -29.81 -1.08
N HIS A 321 -0.54 -29.82 -1.65
CA HIS A 321 -1.02 -30.91 -2.54
C HIS A 321 -1.09 -30.50 -4.03
N SER A 322 -0.57 -29.32 -4.42
CA SER A 322 -0.60 -28.84 -5.80
C SER A 322 0.66 -28.06 -6.14
N ASP A 323 1.54 -28.62 -6.97
CA ASP A 323 2.74 -27.94 -7.46
C ASP A 323 2.42 -26.63 -8.20
N LYS A 324 1.29 -26.61 -8.94
CA LYS A 324 0.78 -25.42 -9.61
C LYS A 324 0.52 -24.29 -8.61
N MET A 325 -0.17 -24.60 -7.51
CA MET A 325 -0.45 -23.62 -6.47
C MET A 325 0.80 -23.21 -5.69
N LYS A 326 1.70 -24.17 -5.42
CA LYS A 326 2.97 -23.90 -4.73
C LYS A 326 3.82 -22.89 -5.49
N GLY A 327 3.83 -22.95 -6.83
CA GLY A 327 4.53 -21.96 -7.66
C GLY A 327 3.82 -20.62 -7.78
N PHE A 328 2.50 -20.59 -7.74
CA PHE A 328 1.67 -19.43 -8.03
C PHE A 328 1.30 -18.61 -6.79
N VAL A 329 0.91 -19.26 -5.68
CA VAL A 329 0.54 -18.55 -4.43
C VAL A 329 1.82 -18.18 -3.68
N LYS A 330 2.20 -16.93 -3.76
CA LYS A 330 3.44 -16.42 -3.13
C LYS A 330 3.26 -16.06 -1.65
N GLY A 331 2.04 -15.88 -1.18
CA GLY A 331 1.82 -15.48 0.21
C GLY A 331 0.36 -15.25 0.60
N LEU A 332 0.19 -14.89 1.87
CA LEU A 332 -1.08 -14.47 2.45
C LEU A 332 -1.03 -13.03 2.92
N MET A 333 -2.19 -12.37 2.90
CA MET A 333 -2.41 -11.07 3.55
C MET A 333 -3.39 -11.27 4.70
N ILE A 334 -2.98 -10.91 5.92
CA ILE A 334 -3.72 -11.17 7.17
C ILE A 334 -3.93 -9.86 7.93
N GLU A 335 -5.16 -9.59 8.34
CA GLU A 335 -5.47 -8.48 9.25
C GLU A 335 -5.36 -8.95 10.70
N SER A 336 -4.32 -8.48 11.37
CA SER A 336 -3.96 -8.88 12.74
C SER A 336 -3.44 -7.69 13.54
N TYR A 337 -3.75 -7.69 14.84
CA TYR A 337 -3.23 -6.68 15.76
C TYR A 337 -2.94 -7.31 17.15
N ILE A 338 -2.81 -6.52 18.21
CA ILE A 338 -2.52 -7.04 19.56
C ILE A 338 -3.78 -7.70 20.13
N GLU A 339 -4.92 -7.01 20.08
CA GLU A 339 -6.19 -7.47 20.62
C GLU A 339 -7.17 -7.93 19.54
N ASP A 340 -7.98 -8.94 19.85
CA ASP A 340 -9.00 -9.47 18.98
C ASP A 340 -10.12 -8.47 18.66
N GLY A 341 -10.58 -8.46 17.40
CA GLY A 341 -11.76 -7.75 16.95
C GLY A 341 -11.50 -6.28 16.66
N CYS A 342 -12.48 -5.44 16.96
CA CYS A 342 -12.40 -3.98 16.76
C CYS A 342 -13.12 -3.22 17.87
N GLN A 343 -12.88 -1.91 17.93
CA GLN A 343 -13.47 -0.97 18.88
C GLN A 343 -13.92 0.31 18.16
N LYS A 344 -14.65 1.18 18.85
CA LYS A 344 -14.93 2.53 18.39
C LYS A 344 -13.75 3.46 18.72
N ILE A 345 -13.62 4.57 17.98
CA ILE A 345 -12.71 5.65 18.34
C ILE A 345 -13.12 6.16 19.73
N GLY A 346 -12.15 6.31 20.62
CA GLY A 346 -12.37 6.76 22.01
C GLY A 346 -12.61 5.64 23.02
N ASP A 347 -12.78 4.36 22.64
CA ASP A 347 -12.91 3.24 23.60
C ASP A 347 -11.57 2.95 24.33
N GLY A 348 -10.41 3.34 23.78
CA GLY A 348 -9.13 3.37 24.45
C GLY A 348 -8.45 2.02 24.73
N VAL A 349 -8.90 0.91 24.11
CA VAL A 349 -8.24 -0.39 24.28
C VAL A 349 -6.96 -0.42 23.45
N TYR A 350 -5.82 -0.52 24.11
CA TYR A 350 -4.49 -0.54 23.48
C TYR A 350 -4.36 -1.71 22.49
N GLY A 351 -3.90 -1.43 21.27
CA GLY A 351 -3.66 -2.45 20.25
C GLY A 351 -4.90 -3.14 19.70
N LYS A 352 -6.09 -2.52 19.84
CA LYS A 352 -7.34 -2.98 19.24
C LYS A 352 -7.74 -2.11 18.07
N SER A 353 -8.06 -2.72 16.94
CA SER A 353 -8.38 -2.00 15.70
C SER A 353 -9.58 -1.05 15.86
N ILE A 354 -9.46 0.20 15.35
CA ILE A 354 -10.58 1.16 15.25
C ILE A 354 -11.27 1.12 13.88
N THR A 355 -10.95 0.13 13.06
CA THR A 355 -11.53 -0.06 11.72
C THR A 355 -12.10 -1.48 11.58
N ASP A 356 -11.69 -2.28 10.60
CA ASP A 356 -12.20 -3.65 10.49
C ASP A 356 -11.61 -4.56 11.59
N PRO A 357 -12.33 -5.58 12.07
CA PRO A 357 -11.86 -6.45 13.13
C PRO A 357 -10.62 -7.24 12.71
N CYS A 358 -9.64 -7.33 13.61
CA CYS A 358 -8.35 -8.01 13.42
C CYS A 358 -8.24 -9.25 14.29
N LEU A 359 -7.42 -10.20 13.85
CA LEU A 359 -6.99 -11.35 14.63
C LEU A 359 -6.03 -10.87 15.73
N GLY A 360 -6.23 -11.28 16.96
CA GLY A 360 -5.36 -10.92 18.09
C GLY A 360 -4.03 -11.66 18.08
N TRP A 361 -3.10 -11.23 18.93
CA TRP A 361 -1.72 -11.71 18.93
C TRP A 361 -1.58 -13.22 19.15
N ASP A 362 -2.27 -13.77 20.15
CA ASP A 362 -2.13 -15.21 20.49
C ASP A 362 -2.52 -16.13 19.35
N ALA A 363 -3.59 -15.78 18.63
CA ALA A 363 -4.05 -16.54 17.47
C ALA A 363 -3.11 -16.30 16.27
N THR A 364 -2.57 -15.12 16.14
CA THR A 364 -1.62 -14.74 15.09
C THR A 364 -0.32 -15.53 15.21
N GLU A 365 0.32 -15.53 16.38
CA GLU A 365 1.57 -16.27 16.59
C GLU A 365 1.40 -17.75 16.27
N LYS A 366 0.33 -18.38 16.79
CA LYS A 366 0.01 -19.77 16.49
C LYS A 366 -0.22 -20.03 15.00
N LEU A 367 -0.87 -19.08 14.30
CA LEU A 367 -1.12 -19.20 12.87
C LEU A 367 0.18 -19.14 12.07
N ILE A 368 1.11 -18.24 12.41
CA ILE A 368 2.41 -18.14 11.72
C ILE A 368 3.18 -19.47 11.84
N TYR A 369 3.26 -20.07 13.03
CA TYR A 369 3.91 -21.38 13.20
C TYR A 369 3.18 -22.48 12.42
N THR A 370 1.84 -22.48 12.44
CA THR A 370 1.06 -23.43 11.65
C THR A 370 1.36 -23.31 10.15
N ILE A 371 1.47 -22.09 9.61
CA ILE A 371 1.86 -21.87 8.20
C ILE A 371 3.27 -22.40 7.95
N ALA A 372 4.22 -22.16 8.85
CA ALA A 372 5.60 -22.66 8.73
C ALA A 372 5.67 -24.20 8.71
N ASP A 373 4.80 -24.88 9.49
CA ASP A 373 4.69 -26.36 9.51
C ASP A 373 4.18 -26.92 8.17
N TYR A 374 3.29 -26.21 7.48
CA TYR A 374 2.81 -26.63 6.15
C TYR A 374 3.87 -26.50 5.05
N LEU A 375 4.88 -25.64 5.25
CA LEU A 375 5.97 -25.38 4.30
C LEU A 375 7.17 -26.35 4.46
N GLU A 376 7.00 -27.43 5.19
CA GLU A 376 7.99 -28.51 5.35
C GLU A 376 8.19 -29.39 4.12
#